data_0629816b7e6edfa57e7112cc953658b8
#
_entry.id   0629816b7e6edfa57e7112cc953658b8
#
_cell.length_a   1.000
_cell.length_b   1.000
_cell.length_c   1.000
_cell.angle_alpha   90.00
_cell.angle_beta   90.00
_cell.angle_gamma   90.00
#
_symmetry.space_group_name_H-M   'P 1'
#
loop_
_entity.id
_entity.type
_entity.pdbx_description
1 polymer ?
#
loop_
_entity_poly.entity_id
_entity_poly.type
_entity_poly.pdbx_seq_one_letter_code
_entity_poly.pdbx_strand_id
1 'polypeptide(L)'
;MNRNKIYHDLGFSIRKVNEDEIEIKNSTFDGYLRGFFRTLIIGIFSIIAFLDYQHKELPLSGIYSSVKDELIFGFYSDEVIKPMHDRHIITRKDSEFIKMFPDEKTLSYEEYKSEYSTDILKSKIWFILHSILFFFIFLLFFYPRHRSIRLNRKERVIYMQAFHKIFVIPVPDEGDPLMGMKYNRFSFYMFGSRKQFSLLMTGLVVEGKYTEAELLGCYPLPNPLHNMHLIKAMREFFTQENPEF
;
A
#
# COMPACT_ATOMS: atom_id res chain seq x y z
N MET A 1 -35.59 -19.48 6.69
CA MET A 1 -34.13 -19.20 6.64
C MET A 1 -33.60 -19.45 8.05
N ASN A 2 -32.68 -20.42 8.22
CA ASN A 2 -32.26 -20.88 9.55
C ASN A 2 -31.42 -19.79 10.23
N ARG A 3 -31.90 -19.21 11.34
CA ARG A 3 -31.20 -18.12 12.09
C ARG A 3 -29.75 -18.49 12.39
N ASN A 4 -29.51 -19.72 12.81
CA ASN A 4 -28.15 -20.18 13.16
C ASN A 4 -27.15 -20.13 11.99
N LYS A 5 -27.60 -20.22 10.74
CA LYS A 5 -26.72 -20.17 9.58
C LYS A 5 -26.26 -18.75 9.24
N ILE A 6 -27.01 -17.72 9.66
CA ILE A 6 -26.70 -16.31 9.45
C ILE A 6 -25.66 -15.84 10.46
N TYR A 7 -25.80 -16.27 11.70
CA TYR A 7 -24.87 -15.89 12.78
C TYR A 7 -23.52 -16.64 12.68
N HIS A 8 -23.50 -17.82 12.07
CA HIS A 8 -22.25 -18.56 11.87
C HIS A 8 -21.22 -17.76 11.03
N ASP A 9 -21.70 -16.93 10.10
CA ASP A 9 -20.81 -16.08 9.28
C ASP A 9 -20.25 -14.89 10.07
N LEU A 10 -20.90 -14.43 11.13
CA LEU A 10 -20.44 -13.31 11.96
C LEU A 10 -19.29 -13.68 12.89
N GLY A 11 -19.14 -14.94 13.26
CA GLY A 11 -18.01 -15.42 14.07
C GLY A 11 -16.62 -15.16 13.47
N PHE A 12 -16.54 -14.96 12.15
CA PHE A 12 -15.31 -14.52 11.49
C PHE A 12 -15.05 -13.04 11.64
N SER A 13 -16.08 -12.21 11.77
CA SER A 13 -15.98 -10.75 11.85
C SER A 13 -16.09 -10.22 13.26
N ILE A 14 -16.70 -10.95 14.16
CA ILE A 14 -16.86 -10.59 15.58
C ILE A 14 -16.00 -11.55 16.42
N ARG A 15 -15.27 -11.00 17.36
CA ARG A 15 -14.56 -11.74 18.40
C ARG A 15 -15.06 -11.29 19.78
N LYS A 16 -15.58 -12.21 20.57
CA LYS A 16 -15.88 -11.95 21.97
C LYS A 16 -14.55 -11.80 22.73
N VAL A 17 -14.33 -10.67 23.36
CA VAL A 17 -13.14 -10.41 24.18
C VAL A 17 -13.45 -10.85 25.61
N ASN A 18 -14.59 -10.42 26.13
CA ASN A 18 -15.17 -10.82 27.40
C ASN A 18 -16.71 -10.69 27.33
N GLU A 19 -17.42 -10.78 28.47
CA GLU A 19 -18.88 -10.68 28.48
C GLU A 19 -19.41 -9.31 28.08
N ASP A 20 -18.67 -8.26 28.40
CA ASP A 20 -19.03 -6.87 28.18
C ASP A 20 -18.34 -6.24 26.96
N GLU A 21 -17.48 -6.99 26.29
CA GLU A 21 -16.66 -6.42 25.20
C GLU A 21 -16.55 -7.35 24.00
N ILE A 22 -16.81 -6.78 22.83
CA ILE A 22 -16.59 -7.45 21.55
C ILE A 22 -15.64 -6.63 20.69
N GLU A 23 -14.92 -7.33 19.83
CA GLU A 23 -14.03 -6.75 18.83
C GLU A 23 -14.54 -7.07 17.42
N ILE A 24 -14.71 -6.04 16.61
CA ILE A 24 -15.04 -6.20 15.20
C ILE A 24 -13.73 -6.28 14.44
N LYS A 25 -13.40 -7.45 13.95
CA LYS A 25 -12.16 -7.70 13.22
C LYS A 25 -12.12 -6.88 11.92
N ASN A 26 -10.95 -6.39 11.58
CA ASN A 26 -10.70 -5.76 10.30
C ASN A 26 -10.91 -6.75 9.16
N SER A 27 -11.22 -6.23 7.98
CA SER A 27 -11.42 -7.05 6.80
C SER A 27 -10.23 -7.97 6.55
N THR A 28 -10.52 -9.26 6.40
CA THR A 28 -9.52 -10.24 5.98
C THR A 28 -8.95 -9.92 4.60
N PHE A 29 -9.75 -9.26 3.75
CA PHE A 29 -9.28 -8.78 2.45
C PHE A 29 -8.10 -7.82 2.58
N ASP A 30 -8.15 -6.87 3.50
CA ASP A 30 -7.01 -5.97 3.78
C ASP A 30 -5.79 -6.75 4.28
N GLY A 31 -5.99 -7.71 5.20
CA GLY A 31 -4.93 -8.57 5.71
C GLY A 31 -4.29 -9.46 4.64
N TYR A 32 -5.09 -10.08 3.78
CA TYR A 32 -4.60 -10.90 2.68
C TYR A 32 -3.87 -10.07 1.64
N LEU A 33 -4.44 -8.93 1.25
CA LEU A 33 -3.81 -8.07 0.25
C LEU A 33 -2.43 -7.60 0.71
N ARG A 34 -2.35 -7.08 1.92
CA ARG A 34 -1.07 -6.66 2.51
C ARG A 34 -0.11 -7.83 2.71
N GLY A 35 -0.59 -8.95 3.23
CA GLY A 35 0.21 -10.16 3.42
C GLY A 35 0.75 -10.68 2.10
N PHE A 36 -0.10 -10.82 1.10
CA PHE A 36 0.30 -11.28 -0.23
C PHE A 36 1.35 -10.38 -0.86
N PHE A 37 1.12 -9.07 -0.91
CA PHE A 37 2.08 -8.15 -1.52
C PHE A 37 3.40 -8.09 -0.76
N ARG A 38 3.38 -8.09 0.58
CA ARG A 38 4.61 -8.15 1.37
C ARG A 38 5.40 -9.41 1.08
N THR A 39 4.75 -10.57 1.07
CA THR A 39 5.41 -11.85 0.79
C THR A 39 5.95 -11.89 -0.64
N LEU A 40 5.19 -11.39 -1.61
CA LEU A 40 5.62 -11.29 -3.01
C LEU A 40 6.87 -10.41 -3.15
N ILE A 41 6.86 -9.23 -2.54
CA ILE A 41 8.00 -8.30 -2.58
C ILE A 41 9.22 -8.92 -1.90
N ILE A 42 9.06 -9.52 -0.72
CA ILE A 42 10.17 -10.22 -0.04
C ILE A 42 10.70 -11.34 -0.93
N GLY A 43 9.83 -12.12 -1.56
CA GLY A 43 10.21 -13.19 -2.48
C GLY A 43 11.03 -12.68 -3.66
N ILE A 44 10.58 -11.61 -4.32
CA ILE A 44 11.30 -10.99 -5.45
C ILE A 44 12.69 -10.50 -4.99
N PHE A 45 12.77 -9.74 -3.90
CA PHE A 45 14.06 -9.26 -3.39
C PHE A 45 14.99 -10.39 -2.96
N SER A 46 14.43 -11.48 -2.40
CA SER A 46 15.22 -12.67 -2.02
C SER A 46 15.78 -13.39 -3.25
N ILE A 47 15.00 -13.49 -4.33
CA ILE A 47 15.47 -14.08 -5.59
C ILE A 47 16.58 -13.23 -6.18
N ILE A 48 16.42 -11.91 -6.25
CA ILE A 48 17.43 -11.01 -6.79
C ILE A 48 18.72 -11.12 -5.95
N ALA A 49 18.60 -11.05 -4.62
CA ALA A 49 19.76 -11.18 -3.73
C ALA A 49 20.46 -12.53 -3.86
N PHE A 50 19.71 -13.60 -4.11
CA PHE A 50 20.28 -14.93 -4.37
C PHE A 50 21.03 -14.99 -5.71
N LEU A 51 20.48 -14.37 -6.76
CA LEU A 51 21.15 -14.27 -8.06
C LEU A 51 22.45 -13.47 -7.98
N ASP A 52 22.41 -12.31 -7.32
CA ASP A 52 23.61 -11.49 -7.07
C ASP A 52 24.68 -12.30 -6.31
N TYR A 53 24.26 -13.06 -5.27
CA TYR A 53 25.16 -13.92 -4.52
C TYR A 53 25.82 -15.01 -5.40
N GLN A 54 25.05 -15.63 -6.32
CA GLN A 54 25.61 -16.60 -7.28
C GLN A 54 26.66 -15.97 -8.21
N HIS A 55 26.47 -14.70 -8.56
CA HIS A 55 27.43 -13.93 -9.35
C HIS A 55 28.57 -13.33 -8.52
N LYS A 56 28.67 -13.67 -7.23
CA LYS A 56 29.66 -13.15 -6.27
C LYS A 56 29.57 -11.62 -6.08
N GLU A 57 28.41 -11.08 -6.26
CA GLU A 57 28.08 -9.67 -6.03
C GLU A 57 27.44 -9.47 -4.65
N LEU A 58 27.43 -8.24 -4.18
CA LEU A 58 26.70 -7.90 -2.95
C LEU A 58 25.19 -8.01 -3.21
N PRO A 59 24.42 -8.55 -2.27
CA PRO A 59 22.97 -8.63 -2.41
C PRO A 59 22.35 -7.27 -2.77
N LEU A 60 21.51 -7.26 -3.80
CA LEU A 60 20.83 -6.09 -4.35
C LEU A 60 21.75 -5.03 -4.99
N SER A 61 23.02 -5.39 -5.27
CA SER A 61 24.00 -4.48 -5.91
C SER A 61 23.55 -4.05 -7.30
N GLY A 62 22.92 -4.95 -8.06
CA GLY A 62 22.37 -4.65 -9.38
C GLY A 62 21.29 -3.58 -9.36
N ILE A 63 20.37 -3.64 -8.38
CA ILE A 63 19.34 -2.61 -8.20
C ILE A 63 19.99 -1.28 -7.78
N TYR A 64 20.92 -1.34 -6.82
CA TYR A 64 21.60 -0.15 -6.34
C TYR A 64 22.37 0.56 -7.45
N SER A 65 23.16 -0.18 -8.24
CA SER A 65 23.92 0.40 -9.34
C SER A 65 23.00 1.00 -10.41
N SER A 66 21.93 0.29 -10.80
CA SER A 66 20.97 0.80 -11.79
C SER A 66 20.35 2.13 -11.34
N VAL A 67 19.84 2.21 -10.12
CA VAL A 67 19.22 3.45 -9.59
C VAL A 67 20.26 4.57 -9.43
N LYS A 68 21.47 4.23 -9.02
CA LYS A 68 22.57 5.19 -8.94
C LYS A 68 22.94 5.74 -10.30
N ASP A 69 23.07 4.88 -11.31
CA ASP A 69 23.42 5.29 -12.68
C ASP A 69 22.31 6.16 -13.30
N GLU A 70 21.05 5.81 -13.08
CA GLU A 70 19.91 6.63 -13.49
C GLU A 70 19.91 8.01 -12.83
N LEU A 71 20.24 8.08 -11.54
CA LEU A 71 20.37 9.35 -10.81
C LEU A 71 21.49 10.21 -11.40
N ILE A 72 22.69 9.62 -11.53
CA ILE A 72 23.88 10.34 -11.98
C ILE A 72 23.66 10.80 -13.44
N PHE A 73 23.28 9.91 -14.33
CA PHE A 73 23.11 10.26 -15.74
C PHE A 73 21.90 11.20 -15.96
N GLY A 74 20.83 11.04 -15.20
CA GLY A 74 19.65 11.89 -15.32
C GLY A 74 19.85 13.31 -14.76
N PHE A 75 20.41 13.45 -13.57
CA PHE A 75 20.45 14.72 -12.85
C PHE A 75 21.84 15.35 -12.78
N TYR A 76 22.90 14.54 -12.91
CA TYR A 76 24.30 14.95 -12.89
C TYR A 76 25.00 14.59 -14.21
N SER A 77 24.27 14.73 -15.32
CA SER A 77 24.75 14.31 -16.65
C SER A 77 26.08 14.91 -17.04
N ASP A 78 26.38 16.13 -16.60
CA ASP A 78 27.67 16.78 -16.90
C ASP A 78 28.86 16.05 -16.28
N GLU A 79 28.68 15.39 -15.13
CA GLU A 79 29.73 14.59 -14.49
C GLU A 79 30.12 13.35 -15.30
N VAL A 80 29.20 12.85 -16.13
CA VAL A 80 29.42 11.67 -16.98
C VAL A 80 29.79 12.09 -18.41
N ILE A 81 29.05 13.02 -18.99
CA ILE A 81 29.18 13.39 -20.41
C ILE A 81 30.44 14.18 -20.66
N LYS A 82 30.87 15.05 -19.72
CA LYS A 82 32.07 15.85 -19.90
C LYS A 82 33.33 15.00 -20.01
N PRO A 83 33.61 14.02 -19.14
CA PRO A 83 34.73 13.10 -19.33
C PRO A 83 34.65 12.26 -20.62
N MET A 84 33.42 11.91 -21.06
CA MET A 84 33.24 11.20 -22.32
C MET A 84 33.59 12.09 -23.52
N HIS A 85 33.15 13.33 -23.51
CA HIS A 85 33.48 14.31 -24.55
C HIS A 85 35.01 14.59 -24.57
N ASP A 86 35.65 14.74 -23.41
CA ASP A 86 37.11 14.96 -23.34
C ASP A 86 37.88 13.77 -23.95
N ARG A 87 37.42 12.52 -23.66
CA ARG A 87 38.00 11.33 -24.32
C ARG A 87 37.74 11.34 -25.81
N HIS A 88 36.53 11.70 -26.27
CA HIS A 88 36.20 11.84 -27.68
C HIS A 88 37.18 12.83 -28.37
N ILE A 89 37.45 13.98 -27.77
CA ILE A 89 38.42 14.95 -28.32
C ILE A 89 39.81 14.38 -28.38
N ILE A 90 40.27 13.64 -27.33
CA ILE A 90 41.61 13.05 -27.31
C ILE A 90 41.72 11.98 -28.41
N THR A 91 40.75 11.09 -28.53
CA THR A 91 40.75 10.05 -29.57
C THR A 91 40.75 10.66 -30.98
N ARG A 92 40.05 11.78 -31.16
CA ARG A 92 40.00 12.52 -32.43
C ARG A 92 41.33 13.17 -32.82
N LYS A 93 42.20 13.43 -31.87
CA LYS A 93 43.55 13.96 -32.14
C LYS A 93 44.53 12.85 -32.53
N ASP A 94 44.14 11.61 -32.41
CA ASP A 94 44.97 10.46 -32.80
C ASP A 94 45.08 10.39 -34.34
N SER A 95 46.31 10.31 -34.83
CA SER A 95 46.60 10.29 -36.26
C SER A 95 46.05 9.06 -36.98
N GLU A 96 45.92 7.92 -36.31
CA GLU A 96 45.35 6.72 -36.87
C GLU A 96 43.81 6.85 -37.00
N PHE A 97 43.16 7.47 -36.02
CA PHE A 97 41.74 7.71 -36.05
C PHE A 97 41.33 8.66 -37.17
N ILE A 98 42.08 9.77 -37.35
CA ILE A 98 41.86 10.73 -38.43
C ILE A 98 41.96 10.07 -39.80
N LYS A 99 42.89 9.13 -39.98
CA LYS A 99 43.04 8.38 -41.24
C LYS A 99 41.84 7.46 -41.53
N MET A 100 41.26 6.85 -40.47
CA MET A 100 40.11 5.97 -40.61
C MET A 100 38.78 6.70 -40.81
N PHE A 101 38.64 7.89 -40.21
CA PHE A 101 37.38 8.67 -40.20
C PHE A 101 37.64 10.15 -40.55
N PRO A 102 38.02 10.48 -41.76
CA PRO A 102 38.44 11.85 -42.13
C PRO A 102 37.33 12.89 -42.12
N ASP A 103 36.10 12.48 -42.36
CA ASP A 103 34.93 13.37 -42.47
C ASP A 103 34.20 13.61 -41.14
N GLU A 104 34.61 12.96 -40.10
CA GLU A 104 33.91 13.08 -38.83
C GLU A 104 34.29 14.36 -38.09
N LYS A 105 33.35 15.26 -37.81
CA LYS A 105 33.58 16.58 -37.17
C LYS A 105 33.80 16.44 -35.68
N THR A 106 34.69 17.27 -35.16
CA THR A 106 34.82 17.44 -33.71
C THR A 106 33.61 18.25 -33.23
N LEU A 107 32.73 17.61 -32.43
CA LEU A 107 31.54 18.26 -31.88
C LEU A 107 31.94 19.17 -30.72
N SER A 108 31.27 20.31 -30.58
CA SER A 108 31.31 21.10 -29.36
C SER A 108 30.67 20.32 -28.20
N TYR A 109 30.97 20.71 -26.95
CA TYR A 109 30.37 20.03 -25.80
C TYR A 109 28.86 20.05 -25.83
N GLU A 110 28.24 21.17 -26.20
CA GLU A 110 26.78 21.30 -26.26
C GLU A 110 26.15 20.42 -27.36
N GLU A 111 26.79 20.33 -28.51
CA GLU A 111 26.36 19.43 -29.58
C GLU A 111 26.49 17.96 -29.14
N TYR A 112 27.61 17.59 -28.55
CA TYR A 112 27.84 16.24 -28.00
C TYR A 112 26.81 15.89 -26.93
N LYS A 113 26.55 16.79 -25.99
CA LYS A 113 25.54 16.62 -24.94
C LYS A 113 24.13 16.49 -25.52
N SER A 114 23.82 17.19 -26.60
CA SER A 114 22.50 17.14 -27.24
C SER A 114 22.18 15.75 -27.81
N GLU A 115 23.17 15.00 -28.25
CA GLU A 115 23.02 13.61 -28.70
C GLU A 115 22.49 12.70 -27.58
N TYR A 116 22.85 12.99 -26.33
CA TYR A 116 22.41 12.24 -25.14
C TYR A 116 21.12 12.78 -24.52
N SER A 117 20.53 13.83 -25.08
CA SER A 117 19.36 14.50 -24.47
C SER A 117 18.19 13.54 -24.20
N THR A 118 17.93 12.63 -25.14
CA THR A 118 16.88 11.60 -24.99
C THR A 118 17.20 10.61 -23.88
N ASP A 119 18.44 10.20 -23.74
CA ASP A 119 18.86 9.22 -22.74
C ASP A 119 18.92 9.85 -21.35
N ILE A 120 19.31 11.11 -21.25
CA ILE A 120 19.20 11.90 -20.01
C ILE A 120 17.73 11.99 -19.57
N LEU A 121 16.81 12.28 -20.49
CA LEU A 121 15.40 12.34 -20.16
C LEU A 121 14.84 10.98 -19.72
N LYS A 122 15.19 9.90 -20.42
CA LYS A 122 14.80 8.54 -20.04
C LYS A 122 15.31 8.21 -18.63
N SER A 123 16.58 8.48 -18.33
CA SER A 123 17.16 8.21 -17.01
C SER A 123 16.46 9.00 -15.90
N LYS A 124 16.09 10.27 -16.14
CA LYS A 124 15.28 11.05 -15.19
C LYS A 124 13.92 10.38 -14.92
N ILE A 125 13.23 9.97 -15.99
CA ILE A 125 11.91 9.33 -15.87
C ILE A 125 12.04 8.02 -15.08
N TRP A 126 13.00 7.16 -15.42
CA TRP A 126 13.21 5.89 -14.72
C TRP A 126 13.57 6.08 -13.26
N PHE A 127 14.45 7.01 -12.94
CA PHE A 127 14.78 7.33 -11.54
C PHE A 127 13.54 7.77 -10.75
N ILE A 128 12.70 8.63 -11.32
CA ILE A 128 11.45 9.06 -10.68
C ILE A 128 10.51 7.87 -10.48
N LEU A 129 10.34 7.01 -11.48
CA LEU A 129 9.50 5.82 -11.39
C LEU A 129 10.00 4.85 -10.31
N HIS A 130 11.30 4.57 -10.26
CA HIS A 130 11.89 3.75 -9.21
C HIS A 130 11.70 4.37 -7.82
N SER A 131 11.90 5.68 -7.69
CA SER A 131 11.68 6.39 -6.42
C SER A 131 10.23 6.29 -5.94
N ILE A 132 9.27 6.45 -6.82
CA ILE A 132 7.85 6.27 -6.53
C ILE A 132 7.56 4.82 -6.12
N LEU A 133 8.10 3.85 -6.85
CA LEU A 133 7.93 2.42 -6.53
C LEU A 133 8.49 2.09 -5.13
N PHE A 134 9.71 2.52 -4.82
CA PHE A 134 10.32 2.32 -3.50
C PHE A 134 9.53 3.02 -2.39
N PHE A 135 8.99 4.20 -2.65
CA PHE A 135 8.12 4.89 -1.69
C PHE A 135 6.85 4.08 -1.39
N PHE A 136 6.19 3.51 -2.41
CA PHE A 136 5.04 2.63 -2.20
C PHE A 136 5.40 1.34 -1.47
N ILE A 137 6.54 0.72 -1.79
CA ILE A 137 7.06 -0.44 -1.08
C ILE A 137 7.28 -0.09 0.40
N PHE A 138 7.93 1.04 0.66
CA PHE A 138 8.14 1.53 2.03
C PHE A 138 6.81 1.72 2.77
N LEU A 139 5.85 2.41 2.16
CA LEU A 139 4.52 2.57 2.75
C LEU A 139 3.86 1.22 3.06
N LEU A 140 3.94 0.26 2.14
CA LEU A 140 3.34 -1.06 2.34
C LEU A 140 3.93 -1.81 3.55
N PHE A 141 5.25 -1.66 3.79
CA PHE A 141 5.92 -2.33 4.90
C PHE A 141 5.74 -1.60 6.24
N PHE A 142 5.79 -0.29 6.23
CA PHE A 142 5.82 0.53 7.43
C PHE A 142 4.47 1.14 7.81
N TYR A 143 3.47 1.08 6.92
CA TYR A 143 2.14 1.56 7.26
C TYR A 143 1.56 0.72 8.40
N PRO A 144 1.27 1.34 9.55
CA PRO A 144 0.80 0.63 10.73
C PRO A 144 -0.56 -0.01 10.46
N ARG A 145 -0.76 -1.19 11.01
CA ARG A 145 -2.08 -1.82 11.04
C ARG A 145 -2.90 -1.16 12.13
N HIS A 146 -4.03 -0.60 11.76
CA HIS A 146 -5.00 -0.10 12.73
C HIS A 146 -5.52 -1.28 13.57
N ARG A 147 -5.78 -1.01 14.84
CA ARG A 147 -6.44 -2.00 15.69
C ARG A 147 -7.93 -2.01 15.39
N SER A 148 -8.51 -3.20 15.47
CA SER A 148 -9.93 -3.42 15.27
C SER A 148 -10.79 -2.54 16.18
N ILE A 149 -11.99 -2.20 15.71
CA ILE A 149 -12.97 -1.46 16.51
C ILE A 149 -13.48 -2.36 17.62
N ARG A 150 -13.55 -1.82 18.83
CA ARG A 150 -14.08 -2.49 20.01
C ARG A 150 -15.30 -1.79 20.53
N LEU A 151 -16.26 -2.58 20.98
CA LEU A 151 -17.49 -2.16 21.58
C LEU A 151 -17.48 -2.66 23.03
N ASN A 152 -17.61 -1.75 23.97
CA ASN A 152 -17.71 -2.06 25.40
C ASN A 152 -19.09 -1.70 25.90
N ARG A 153 -19.88 -2.70 26.31
CA ARG A 153 -21.25 -2.52 26.77
C ARG A 153 -21.30 -1.92 28.16
N LYS A 154 -20.43 -2.36 29.04
CA LYS A 154 -20.39 -1.90 30.43
C LYS A 154 -20.08 -0.40 30.54
N GLU A 155 -19.06 0.05 29.82
CA GLU A 155 -18.64 1.45 29.78
C GLU A 155 -19.45 2.28 28.77
N ARG A 156 -20.31 1.63 27.97
CA ARG A 156 -21.10 2.24 26.88
C ARG A 156 -20.23 3.10 25.94
N VAL A 157 -19.15 2.51 25.47
CA VAL A 157 -18.23 3.17 24.54
C VAL A 157 -17.91 2.31 23.33
N ILE A 158 -17.64 2.97 22.22
CA ILE A 158 -17.02 2.37 21.03
C ILE A 158 -15.65 3.02 20.87
N TYR A 159 -14.62 2.23 20.70
CA TYR A 159 -13.28 2.76 20.58
C TYR A 159 -12.43 2.01 19.56
N MET A 160 -11.45 2.71 19.02
CA MET A 160 -10.44 2.16 18.12
C MET A 160 -9.08 2.80 18.41
N GLN A 161 -8.01 2.10 18.09
CA GLN A 161 -6.67 2.64 18.18
C GLN A 161 -6.05 2.76 16.79
N ALA A 162 -5.66 3.98 16.41
CA ALA A 162 -4.92 4.26 15.20
C ALA A 162 -3.73 5.17 15.49
N PHE A 163 -2.57 4.90 14.88
CA PHE A 163 -1.33 5.71 15.04
C PHE A 163 -1.00 6.11 16.49
N HIS A 164 -1.04 5.17 17.41
CA HIS A 164 -0.82 5.38 18.86
C HIS A 164 -1.87 6.27 19.58
N LYS A 165 -2.91 6.71 18.88
CA LYS A 165 -4.04 7.43 19.46
C LYS A 165 -5.20 6.49 19.68
N ILE A 166 -5.90 6.67 20.79
CA ILE A 166 -7.15 5.97 21.07
C ILE A 166 -8.28 6.96 20.80
N PHE A 167 -9.19 6.57 19.92
CA PHE A 167 -10.41 7.31 19.61
C PHE A 167 -11.55 6.62 20.33
N VAL A 168 -12.30 7.37 21.11
CA VAL A 168 -13.40 6.86 21.92
C VAL A 168 -14.63 7.69 21.63
N ILE A 169 -15.77 7.06 21.43
CA ILE A 169 -17.07 7.69 21.34
C ILE A 169 -18.01 7.08 22.37
N PRO A 170 -18.78 7.90 23.11
CA PRO A 170 -19.81 7.40 23.97
C PRO A 170 -20.99 6.86 23.17
N VAL A 171 -21.59 5.79 23.65
CA VAL A 171 -22.83 5.25 23.11
C VAL A 171 -23.99 5.96 23.81
N PRO A 172 -24.91 6.60 23.07
CA PRO A 172 -26.03 7.28 23.67
C PRO A 172 -26.96 6.31 24.44
N ASP A 173 -27.58 6.79 25.50
CA ASP A 173 -28.54 5.99 26.28
C ASP A 173 -29.83 5.75 25.53
N GLU A 174 -30.23 6.69 24.68
CA GLU A 174 -31.40 6.61 23.83
C GLU A 174 -31.02 6.81 22.36
N GLY A 175 -31.74 6.14 21.45
CA GLY A 175 -31.54 6.25 20.02
C GLY A 175 -30.64 5.17 19.43
N ASP A 176 -29.97 5.47 18.32
CA ASP A 176 -29.08 4.51 17.65
C ASP A 176 -27.74 4.39 18.39
N PRO A 177 -27.40 3.22 18.94
CA PRO A 177 -26.12 3.01 19.63
C PRO A 177 -24.88 3.33 18.78
N LEU A 178 -25.02 3.29 17.44
CA LEU A 178 -23.95 3.56 16.49
C LEU A 178 -23.95 5.00 15.95
N MET A 179 -24.63 5.93 16.61
CA MET A 179 -24.78 7.31 16.14
C MET A 179 -23.43 8.02 15.90
N GLY A 180 -22.42 7.71 16.71
CA GLY A 180 -21.05 8.25 16.56
C GLY A 180 -20.20 7.55 15.50
N MET A 181 -20.73 6.54 14.81
CA MET A 181 -20.03 5.83 13.73
C MET A 181 -20.56 6.29 12.38
N LYS A 182 -19.65 6.56 11.46
CA LYS A 182 -19.98 6.68 10.03
C LYS A 182 -19.49 5.45 9.29
N TYR A 183 -20.34 4.92 8.44
CA TYR A 183 -19.99 3.79 7.59
C TYR A 183 -20.41 4.07 6.16
N ASN A 184 -19.51 3.76 5.25
CA ASN A 184 -19.74 3.81 3.81
C ASN A 184 -19.65 2.40 3.25
N ARG A 185 -20.58 2.07 2.36
CA ARG A 185 -20.60 0.79 1.69
C ARG A 185 -20.17 0.99 0.24
N PHE A 186 -19.07 0.34 -0.13
CA PHE A 186 -18.58 0.30 -1.50
C PHE A 186 -18.97 -1.04 -2.09
N SER A 187 -19.77 -1.02 -3.15
CA SER A 187 -20.18 -2.22 -3.86
C SER A 187 -19.64 -2.22 -5.27
N PHE A 188 -19.06 -3.32 -5.68
CA PHE A 188 -18.54 -3.51 -7.04
C PHE A 188 -18.75 -4.95 -7.50
N TYR A 189 -18.76 -5.14 -8.80
CA TYR A 189 -18.84 -6.46 -9.42
C TYR A 189 -17.44 -6.89 -9.86
N MET A 190 -17.05 -8.11 -9.51
CA MET A 190 -15.83 -8.68 -10.08
C MET A 190 -16.06 -9.01 -11.56
N PHE A 191 -15.03 -8.74 -12.37
CA PHE A 191 -15.06 -9.03 -13.79
C PHE A 191 -15.44 -10.51 -14.04
N GLY A 192 -16.47 -10.75 -14.86
CA GLY A 192 -16.96 -12.09 -15.16
C GLY A 192 -17.81 -12.76 -14.06
N SER A 193 -18.09 -12.08 -12.96
CA SER A 193 -18.90 -12.61 -11.85
C SER A 193 -20.22 -11.84 -11.73
N ARG A 194 -21.33 -12.58 -11.51
CA ARG A 194 -22.62 -11.99 -11.09
C ARG A 194 -22.68 -11.66 -9.61
N LYS A 195 -21.61 -12.01 -8.84
CA LYS A 195 -21.57 -11.76 -7.40
C LYS A 195 -21.10 -10.36 -7.13
N GLN A 196 -21.87 -9.63 -6.34
CA GLN A 196 -21.53 -8.32 -5.86
C GLN A 196 -20.62 -8.43 -4.64
N PHE A 197 -19.50 -7.72 -4.69
CA PHE A 197 -18.66 -7.49 -3.54
C PHE A 197 -19.07 -6.21 -2.85
N SER A 198 -19.05 -6.21 -1.54
CA SER A 198 -19.37 -5.01 -0.76
C SER A 198 -18.40 -4.87 0.39
N LEU A 199 -17.58 -3.84 0.34
CA LEU A 199 -16.69 -3.44 1.41
C LEU A 199 -17.42 -2.49 2.34
N LEU A 200 -17.36 -2.74 3.63
CA LEU A 200 -17.81 -1.82 4.67
C LEU A 200 -16.63 -1.05 5.21
N MET A 201 -16.60 0.24 4.94
CA MET A 201 -15.63 1.16 5.50
C MET A 201 -16.30 1.94 6.63
N THR A 202 -15.68 1.96 7.79
CA THR A 202 -16.21 2.65 8.95
C THR A 202 -15.15 3.50 9.63
N GLY A 203 -15.59 4.55 10.30
CA GLY A 203 -14.74 5.36 11.14
C GLY A 203 -15.57 5.97 12.26
N LEU A 204 -14.92 6.44 13.30
CA LEU A 204 -15.55 7.10 14.43
C LEU A 204 -15.60 8.63 14.19
N VAL A 205 -16.64 9.27 14.66
CA VAL A 205 -16.75 10.73 14.65
C VAL A 205 -16.45 11.24 16.05
N VAL A 206 -15.25 11.77 16.23
CA VAL A 206 -14.81 12.34 17.50
C VAL A 206 -14.75 13.85 17.34
N GLU A 207 -15.46 14.57 18.22
CA GLU A 207 -15.54 16.06 18.20
C GLU A 207 -15.92 16.65 16.83
N GLY A 208 -16.81 15.96 16.12
CA GLY A 208 -17.25 16.37 14.78
C GLY A 208 -16.26 16.08 13.65
N LYS A 209 -15.09 15.56 13.95
CA LYS A 209 -14.08 15.17 12.97
C LYS A 209 -14.15 13.68 12.70
N TYR A 210 -14.04 13.32 11.44
CA TYR A 210 -13.98 11.92 11.02
C TYR A 210 -12.59 11.36 11.32
N THR A 211 -12.53 10.25 12.05
CA THR A 211 -11.29 9.52 12.25
C THR A 211 -10.95 8.70 11.01
N GLU A 212 -9.79 8.10 11.02
CA GLU A 212 -9.38 7.21 9.96
C GLU A 212 -10.37 6.09 9.73
N ALA A 213 -10.64 5.80 8.46
CA ALA A 213 -11.59 4.80 8.07
C ALA A 213 -10.94 3.41 8.02
N GLU A 214 -11.62 2.42 8.58
CA GLU A 214 -11.22 1.03 8.52
C GLU A 214 -12.17 0.20 7.68
N LEU A 215 -11.61 -0.81 7.00
CA LEU A 215 -12.39 -1.82 6.31
C LEU A 215 -12.77 -2.92 7.30
N LEU A 216 -14.07 -3.06 7.54
CA LEU A 216 -14.61 -4.06 8.45
C LEU A 216 -15.18 -5.27 7.71
N GLY A 217 -15.10 -6.36 8.41
CA GLY A 217 -15.97 -7.53 8.31
C GLY A 217 -16.21 -8.09 6.93
N CYS A 218 -15.27 -8.87 6.41
CA CYS A 218 -15.53 -9.61 5.19
C CYS A 218 -14.82 -10.94 5.22
N TYR A 219 -15.52 -12.01 5.55
CA TYR A 219 -14.97 -13.34 5.31
C TYR A 219 -16.06 -14.25 4.77
N PRO A 220 -15.74 -15.14 3.83
CA PRO A 220 -14.55 -15.19 2.99
C PRO A 220 -14.54 -14.14 1.89
N LEU A 221 -15.69 -13.55 1.58
CA LEU A 221 -15.88 -12.54 0.54
C LEU A 221 -16.79 -11.43 1.05
N PRO A 222 -16.45 -10.16 0.77
CA PRO A 222 -17.32 -9.03 1.10
C PRO A 222 -18.70 -9.22 0.49
N ASN A 223 -19.71 -9.27 1.35
CA ASN A 223 -21.10 -9.51 0.96
C ASN A 223 -22.01 -8.44 1.55
N PRO A 224 -22.91 -7.82 0.77
CA PRO A 224 -23.83 -6.81 1.26
C PRO A 224 -24.66 -7.27 2.45
N LEU A 225 -25.13 -8.53 2.43
CA LEU A 225 -25.91 -9.12 3.52
C LEU A 225 -25.08 -9.28 4.79
N HIS A 226 -23.84 -9.72 4.67
CA HIS A 226 -22.92 -9.83 5.80
C HIS A 226 -22.70 -8.47 6.47
N ASN A 227 -22.46 -7.43 5.69
CA ASN A 227 -22.29 -6.09 6.21
C ASN A 227 -23.53 -5.56 6.94
N MET A 228 -24.72 -5.87 6.44
CA MET A 228 -25.98 -5.52 7.11
C MET A 228 -26.13 -6.25 8.43
N HIS A 229 -25.83 -7.55 8.46
CA HIS A 229 -25.90 -8.36 9.68
C HIS A 229 -24.87 -7.92 10.70
N LEU A 230 -23.66 -7.55 10.26
CA LEU A 230 -22.63 -7.04 11.15
C LEU A 230 -23.06 -5.73 11.84
N ILE A 231 -23.58 -4.76 11.09
CA ILE A 231 -24.11 -3.52 11.65
C ILE A 231 -25.28 -3.80 12.61
N LYS A 232 -26.16 -4.73 12.26
CA LYS A 232 -27.26 -5.13 13.12
C LYS A 232 -26.74 -5.76 14.43
N ALA A 233 -25.80 -6.67 14.35
CA ALA A 233 -25.22 -7.33 15.51
C ALA A 233 -24.50 -6.32 16.45
N MET A 234 -23.83 -5.33 15.90
CA MET A 234 -23.21 -4.24 16.68
C MET A 234 -24.27 -3.44 17.46
N ARG A 235 -25.45 -3.18 16.88
CA ARG A 235 -26.55 -2.51 17.60
C ARG A 235 -27.14 -3.41 18.67
N GLU A 236 -27.40 -4.67 18.34
CA GLU A 236 -27.96 -5.67 19.26
C GLU A 236 -27.07 -5.90 20.48
N PHE A 237 -25.73 -5.76 20.29
CA PHE A 237 -24.78 -5.89 21.40
C PHE A 237 -25.04 -4.89 22.53
N PHE A 238 -25.46 -3.66 22.21
CA PHE A 238 -25.78 -2.65 23.22
C PHE A 238 -27.22 -2.70 23.74
N THR A 239 -28.15 -3.29 22.99
CA THR A 239 -29.59 -3.26 23.28
C THR A 239 -30.14 -4.56 23.84
N GLN A 240 -29.44 -5.67 23.68
CA GLN A 240 -29.88 -6.99 24.14
C GLN A 240 -28.96 -7.52 25.24
N GLU A 241 -29.52 -8.10 26.29
CA GLU A 241 -28.73 -8.70 27.39
C GLU A 241 -27.88 -9.88 26.92
N ASN A 242 -28.41 -10.72 26.05
CA ASN A 242 -27.74 -11.90 25.50
C ASN A 242 -27.78 -11.88 23.96
N PRO A 243 -26.94 -11.11 23.29
CA PRO A 243 -26.90 -11.12 21.84
C PRO A 243 -26.28 -12.44 21.34
N GLU A 244 -26.98 -13.08 20.40
CA GLU A 244 -26.50 -14.29 19.74
C GLU A 244 -25.64 -13.94 18.52
N PHE A 245 -24.32 -14.13 18.60
CA PHE A 245 -23.38 -14.09 17.46
C PHE A 245 -22.18 -14.99 17.65
#